data_83cbba090c72838511dcffcf13e6ce7e
#
_entry.id   83cbba090c72838511dcffcf13e6ce7e
#
_cell.length_a   1.000
_cell.length_b   1.000
_cell.length_c   1.000
_cell.angle_alpha   90.00
_cell.angle_beta   90.00
_cell.angle_gamma   90.00
#
_symmetry.space_group_name_H-M   'P 1'
#
loop_
_entity.id
_entity.type
_entity.pdbx_description
1 polymer ?
#
loop_
_entity_poly.entity_id
_entity_poly.type
_entity_poly.pdbx_seq_one_letter_code
_entity_poly.pdbx_strand_id
1 'polypeptide(L)'
;MSEFMEKHSVSRIIGSPPGYVGYDEAGQLTEKIRRKPYSVVLFDEIEKAHPDVLNVLLQILDDGQITDAHGRKVNFENTVIVMTSNAGSDKAAGSVGFDKSAGDQGKERVMKALRDFLRPEFINRVDEVIYFRQLTEDNFRDIARIMLDELKTSLADKGFGFMYDDAVVDVLVKKSYSAAYGARNLRRCIQKELEDPMANLIIDAFENPITQLKATAEDGQIKLYSL
;
A
#
# COMPACT_ATOMS: atom_id res chain seq x y z
N MET A 1 -8.30 2.62 6.65
CA MET A 1 -9.19 3.35 7.62
C MET A 1 -10.49 3.84 6.97
N SER A 2 -10.69 3.67 5.68
CA SER A 2 -11.94 4.07 4.98
C SER A 2 -13.23 3.45 5.56
N GLU A 3 -13.15 2.30 6.20
CA GLU A 3 -14.30 1.67 6.91
C GLU A 3 -14.52 2.20 8.33
N PHE A 4 -13.65 3.11 8.79
CA PHE A 4 -13.64 3.66 10.14
C PHE A 4 -13.87 5.19 10.16
N MET A 5 -14.61 5.68 9.17
CA MET A 5 -14.94 7.11 9.04
C MET A 5 -16.10 7.55 9.95
N GLU A 6 -16.92 6.62 10.41
CA GLU A 6 -18.10 6.92 11.22
C GLU A 6 -17.84 6.72 12.71
N LYS A 7 -18.60 7.43 13.55
CA LYS A 7 -18.49 7.34 15.01
C LYS A 7 -18.69 5.92 15.55
N HIS A 8 -19.57 5.14 14.90
CA HIS A 8 -19.83 3.74 15.29
C HIS A 8 -18.67 2.79 14.97
N SER A 9 -17.66 3.24 14.24
CA SER A 9 -16.53 2.40 13.86
C SER A 9 -15.64 2.00 15.04
N VAL A 10 -15.68 2.73 16.15
CA VAL A 10 -14.99 2.36 17.39
C VAL A 10 -15.48 1.01 17.90
N SER A 11 -16.78 0.72 17.83
CA SER A 11 -17.34 -0.56 18.26
C SER A 11 -16.80 -1.74 17.45
N ARG A 12 -16.39 -1.53 16.20
CA ARG A 12 -15.72 -2.57 15.39
C ARG A 12 -14.31 -2.90 15.89
N ILE A 13 -13.65 -1.93 16.54
CA ILE A 13 -12.30 -2.12 17.09
C ILE A 13 -12.37 -2.84 18.44
N ILE A 14 -13.18 -2.30 19.38
CA ILE A 14 -13.22 -2.73 20.77
C ILE A 14 -14.45 -3.56 21.15
N GLY A 15 -15.46 -3.67 20.26
CA GLY A 15 -16.75 -4.29 20.53
C GLY A 15 -17.85 -3.27 20.84
N SER A 16 -19.11 -3.70 20.75
CA SER A 16 -20.28 -2.87 21.08
C SER A 16 -20.54 -2.85 22.59
N PRO A 17 -20.90 -1.68 23.17
CA PRO A 17 -21.24 -1.61 24.59
C PRO A 17 -22.51 -2.42 24.92
N PRO A 18 -22.73 -2.80 26.21
CA PRO A 18 -23.94 -3.48 26.65
C PRO A 18 -25.19 -2.73 26.23
N GLY A 19 -26.19 -3.46 25.69
CA GLY A 19 -27.47 -2.90 25.26
C GLY A 19 -27.51 -2.41 23.81
N TYR A 20 -26.40 -2.49 23.06
CA TYR A 20 -26.37 -2.21 21.62
C TYR A 20 -26.36 -3.49 20.79
N VAL A 21 -26.88 -3.38 19.54
CA VAL A 21 -26.84 -4.49 18.58
C VAL A 21 -25.37 -4.87 18.31
N GLY A 22 -25.06 -6.16 18.36
CA GLY A 22 -23.70 -6.67 18.18
C GLY A 22 -22.87 -6.72 19.46
N TYR A 23 -23.47 -6.59 20.65
CA TYR A 23 -22.75 -6.72 21.93
C TYR A 23 -22.08 -8.10 22.11
N ASP A 24 -22.71 -9.18 21.59
CA ASP A 24 -22.15 -10.53 21.66
C ASP A 24 -20.94 -10.70 20.71
N GLU A 25 -20.74 -9.77 19.77
CA GLU A 25 -19.61 -9.77 18.88
C GLU A 25 -18.43 -9.04 19.52
N ALA A 26 -17.33 -9.76 19.73
CA ALA A 26 -16.08 -9.15 20.20
C ALA A 26 -15.53 -8.15 19.17
N GLY A 27 -14.83 -7.12 19.63
CA GLY A 27 -14.17 -6.19 18.74
C GLY A 27 -13.17 -6.90 17.80
N GLN A 28 -13.23 -6.58 16.52
CA GLN A 28 -12.45 -7.29 15.50
C GLN A 28 -10.94 -7.20 15.74
N LEU A 29 -10.45 -6.03 16.14
CA LEU A 29 -9.03 -5.83 16.40
C LEU A 29 -8.64 -6.49 17.74
N THR A 30 -9.37 -6.21 18.79
CA THR A 30 -9.06 -6.73 20.13
C THR A 30 -9.04 -8.26 20.17
N GLU A 31 -9.98 -8.90 19.48
CA GLU A 31 -10.02 -10.36 19.42
C GLU A 31 -8.86 -10.95 18.60
N LYS A 32 -8.46 -10.30 17.48
CA LYS A 32 -7.31 -10.72 16.68
C LYS A 32 -6.01 -10.63 17.48
N ILE A 33 -5.80 -9.53 18.21
CA ILE A 33 -4.58 -9.32 19.02
C ILE A 33 -4.55 -10.29 20.20
N ARG A 34 -5.68 -10.53 20.86
CA ARG A 34 -5.76 -11.49 21.94
C ARG A 34 -5.34 -12.91 21.50
N ARG A 35 -5.71 -13.30 20.26
CA ARG A 35 -5.34 -14.60 19.69
C ARG A 35 -3.90 -14.64 19.18
N LYS A 36 -3.38 -13.50 18.69
CA LYS A 36 -2.04 -13.38 18.11
C LYS A 36 -1.36 -12.12 18.63
N PRO A 37 -0.81 -12.15 19.87
CA PRO A 37 -0.23 -10.95 20.49
C PRO A 37 1.05 -10.46 19.78
N TYR A 38 1.80 -11.36 19.13
CA TYR A 38 2.98 -11.01 18.33
C TYR A 38 2.53 -10.79 16.88
N SER A 39 2.23 -9.55 16.53
CA SER A 39 1.71 -9.23 15.19
C SER A 39 2.08 -7.82 14.75
N VAL A 40 2.02 -7.60 13.44
CA VAL A 40 2.08 -6.27 12.83
C VAL A 40 0.66 -5.82 12.53
N VAL A 41 0.27 -4.65 13.04
CA VAL A 41 -1.04 -4.04 12.83
C VAL A 41 -0.88 -2.83 11.91
N LEU A 42 -1.46 -2.92 10.71
CA LEU A 42 -1.43 -1.84 9.74
C LEU A 42 -2.75 -1.05 9.77
N PHE A 43 -2.65 0.25 10.02
CA PHE A 43 -3.72 1.22 9.86
C PHE A 43 -3.48 2.04 8.59
N ASP A 44 -4.11 1.64 7.51
CA ASP A 44 -3.94 2.26 6.19
C ASP A 44 -4.85 3.49 6.05
N GLU A 45 -4.30 4.62 5.51
CA GLU A 45 -5.00 5.90 5.30
C GLU A 45 -5.58 6.48 6.61
N ILE A 46 -4.71 6.70 7.61
CA ILE A 46 -5.12 7.14 8.96
C ILE A 46 -5.87 8.49 8.96
N GLU A 47 -5.62 9.35 7.97
CA GLU A 47 -6.31 10.64 7.79
C GLU A 47 -7.83 10.50 7.57
N LYS A 48 -8.29 9.30 7.19
CA LYS A 48 -9.73 9.01 6.98
C LYS A 48 -10.44 8.53 8.23
N ALA A 49 -9.70 8.27 9.31
CA ALA A 49 -10.27 7.76 10.54
C ALA A 49 -11.11 8.81 11.28
N HIS A 50 -12.22 8.36 11.89
CA HIS A 50 -12.99 9.21 12.80
C HIS A 50 -12.12 9.60 14.03
N PRO A 51 -12.25 10.83 14.59
CA PRO A 51 -11.48 11.25 15.75
C PRO A 51 -11.55 10.29 16.95
N ASP A 52 -12.70 9.66 17.20
CA ASP A 52 -12.84 8.70 18.30
C ASP A 52 -11.98 7.45 18.06
N VAL A 53 -11.77 7.02 16.81
CA VAL A 53 -10.85 5.95 16.46
C VAL A 53 -9.40 6.37 16.73
N LEU A 54 -9.03 7.60 16.39
CA LEU A 54 -7.70 8.15 16.72
C LEU A 54 -7.46 8.21 18.23
N ASN A 55 -8.49 8.48 19.03
CA ASN A 55 -8.39 8.45 20.50
C ASN A 55 -8.10 7.01 21.02
N VAL A 56 -8.74 6.00 20.44
CA VAL A 56 -8.46 4.59 20.79
C VAL A 56 -7.02 4.22 20.40
N LEU A 57 -6.56 4.65 19.22
CA LEU A 57 -5.19 4.41 18.79
C LEU A 57 -4.18 5.13 19.71
N LEU A 58 -4.48 6.35 20.12
CA LEU A 58 -3.65 7.09 21.07
C LEU A 58 -3.53 6.32 22.40
N GLN A 59 -4.63 5.77 22.91
CA GLN A 59 -4.61 4.97 24.11
C GLN A 59 -3.73 3.71 23.94
N ILE A 60 -3.79 3.04 22.78
CA ILE A 60 -2.91 1.90 22.49
C ILE A 60 -1.43 2.32 22.50
N LEU A 61 -1.11 3.46 21.89
CA LEU A 61 0.27 3.97 21.82
C LEU A 61 0.79 4.45 23.19
N ASP A 62 -0.09 4.92 24.07
CA ASP A 62 0.24 5.48 25.38
C ASP A 62 0.36 4.40 26.45
N ASP A 63 -0.69 3.58 26.59
CA ASP A 63 -0.84 2.60 27.66
C ASP A 63 -0.38 1.18 27.27
N GLY A 64 -0.11 0.93 25.98
CA GLY A 64 0.21 -0.41 25.45
C GLY A 64 -0.96 -1.39 25.59
N GLN A 65 -2.15 -0.94 25.99
CA GLN A 65 -3.32 -1.80 26.23
C GLN A 65 -4.62 -1.01 26.06
N ILE A 66 -5.70 -1.71 25.72
CA ILE A 66 -7.06 -1.15 25.75
C ILE A 66 -8.02 -2.10 26.44
N THR A 67 -9.13 -1.57 26.93
CA THR A 67 -10.23 -2.38 27.49
C THR A 67 -11.28 -2.57 26.41
N ASP A 68 -11.65 -3.81 26.12
CA ASP A 68 -12.72 -4.11 25.17
C ASP A 68 -14.11 -3.86 25.80
N ALA A 69 -15.16 -3.95 24.98
CA ALA A 69 -16.54 -3.72 25.43
C ALA A 69 -17.03 -4.73 26.49
N HIS A 70 -16.35 -5.86 26.65
CA HIS A 70 -16.61 -6.86 27.69
C HIS A 70 -15.81 -6.65 28.98
N GLY A 71 -15.09 -5.52 29.10
CA GLY A 71 -14.25 -5.22 30.25
C GLY A 71 -12.91 -5.97 30.29
N ARG A 72 -12.52 -6.65 29.22
CA ARG A 72 -11.25 -7.39 29.14
C ARG A 72 -10.14 -6.48 28.69
N LYS A 73 -8.99 -6.53 29.36
CA LYS A 73 -7.77 -5.84 28.94
C LYS A 73 -7.09 -6.60 27.82
N VAL A 74 -6.79 -5.93 26.73
CA VAL A 74 -6.05 -6.46 25.58
C VAL A 74 -4.74 -5.73 25.47
N ASN A 75 -3.64 -6.49 25.57
CA ASN A 75 -2.28 -5.98 25.55
C ASN A 75 -1.74 -5.89 24.13
N PHE A 76 -1.14 -4.74 23.77
CA PHE A 76 -0.52 -4.44 22.47
C PHE A 76 0.99 -4.28 22.56
N GLU A 77 1.63 -4.44 23.73
CA GLU A 77 3.07 -4.22 23.91
C GLU A 77 3.96 -5.06 22.99
N ASN A 78 3.45 -6.22 22.57
CA ASN A 78 4.15 -7.12 21.64
C ASN A 78 3.74 -6.92 20.18
N THR A 79 3.04 -5.82 19.85
CA THR A 79 2.64 -5.51 18.48
C THR A 79 3.49 -4.42 17.88
N VAL A 80 3.75 -4.49 16.57
CA VAL A 80 4.28 -3.38 15.80
C VAL A 80 3.12 -2.66 15.14
N ILE A 81 2.93 -1.39 15.46
CA ILE A 81 1.87 -0.57 14.89
C ILE A 81 2.44 0.24 13.74
N VAL A 82 1.89 0.04 12.55
CA VAL A 82 2.27 0.75 11.33
C VAL A 82 1.06 1.56 10.87
N MET A 83 1.28 2.84 10.57
CA MET A 83 0.24 3.73 10.05
C MET A 83 0.69 4.32 8.73
N THR A 84 -0.19 4.34 7.72
CA THR A 84 0.07 5.04 6.47
C THR A 84 -0.79 6.28 6.33
N SER A 85 -0.31 7.28 5.61
CA SER A 85 -1.07 8.49 5.31
C SER A 85 -0.64 9.09 3.99
N ASN A 86 -1.59 9.69 3.28
CA ASN A 86 -1.35 10.53 2.09
C ASN A 86 -1.30 12.03 2.43
N ALA A 87 -1.24 12.38 3.72
CA ALA A 87 -1.22 13.78 4.14
C ALA A 87 -0.03 14.53 3.53
N GLY A 88 -0.31 15.69 2.94
CA GLY A 88 0.68 16.54 2.30
C GLY A 88 1.09 16.14 0.88
N SER A 89 0.52 15.06 0.30
CA SER A 89 0.76 14.67 -1.09
C SER A 89 0.11 15.60 -2.10
N ASP A 90 -1.06 16.17 -1.78
CA ASP A 90 -1.89 16.96 -2.71
C ASP A 90 -1.35 18.38 -3.01
N LYS A 91 -0.36 18.84 -2.25
CA LYS A 91 0.19 20.21 -2.37
C LYS A 91 1.53 20.27 -3.10
N ALA A 92 1.74 19.43 -4.09
CA ALA A 92 3.00 19.39 -4.87
C ALA A 92 3.21 20.58 -5.82
N ALA A 93 2.25 21.47 -6.03
CA ALA A 93 2.36 22.62 -6.93
C ALA A 93 2.56 23.91 -6.14
N GLY A 94 3.78 24.46 -6.18
CA GLY A 94 4.05 25.87 -5.93
C GLY A 94 4.64 26.22 -4.57
N SER A 95 5.89 25.87 -4.33
CA SER A 95 6.75 26.65 -3.42
C SER A 95 8.15 26.77 -4.03
N VAL A 96 8.37 27.90 -4.67
CA VAL A 96 9.71 28.36 -5.07
C VAL A 96 10.33 28.98 -3.82
N GLY A 97 11.15 28.21 -3.12
CA GLY A 97 11.97 28.68 -2.01
C GLY A 97 13.39 28.20 -2.26
N PHE A 98 14.30 29.14 -2.42
CA PHE A 98 15.74 28.90 -2.54
C PHE A 98 16.27 28.37 -1.19
N ASP A 99 17.11 27.33 -1.19
CA ASP A 99 18.02 26.90 -0.11
C ASP A 99 17.73 25.62 0.72
N LYS A 100 16.74 24.79 0.39
CA LYS A 100 16.65 23.46 1.02
C LYS A 100 16.58 22.36 -0.01
N SER A 101 17.19 21.19 0.26
CA SER A 101 17.07 20.03 -0.62
C SER A 101 15.59 19.65 -0.81
N ALA A 102 15.20 19.22 -2.00
CA ALA A 102 13.83 18.84 -2.31
C ALA A 102 13.26 17.78 -1.35
N GLY A 103 14.13 16.95 -0.76
CA GLY A 103 13.78 15.94 0.23
C GLY A 103 13.39 16.50 1.59
N ASP A 104 14.11 17.52 2.08
CA ASP A 104 13.86 18.12 3.39
C ASP A 104 12.57 18.96 3.39
N GLN A 105 12.31 19.66 2.29
CA GLN A 105 11.06 20.41 2.10
C GLN A 105 9.84 19.48 2.06
N GLY A 106 9.98 18.29 1.45
CA GLY A 106 8.95 17.27 1.43
C GLY A 106 8.60 16.77 2.84
N LYS A 107 9.61 16.46 3.63
CA LYS A 107 9.44 15.99 5.02
C LYS A 107 8.78 17.04 5.91
N GLU A 108 9.23 18.30 5.85
CA GLU A 108 8.61 19.41 6.62
C GLU A 108 7.14 19.61 6.25
N ARG A 109 6.79 19.51 4.96
CA ARG A 109 5.42 19.63 4.47
C ARG A 109 4.53 18.51 5.00
N VAL A 110 5.00 17.27 4.94
CA VAL A 110 4.27 16.12 5.49
C VAL A 110 4.08 16.28 7.00
N MET A 111 5.11 16.66 7.74
CA MET A 111 5.00 16.90 9.19
C MET A 111 3.99 18.01 9.51
N LYS A 112 3.93 19.06 8.70
CA LYS A 112 2.90 20.11 8.86
C LYS A 112 1.50 19.55 8.60
N ALA A 113 1.32 18.79 7.51
CA ALA A 113 0.03 18.18 7.19
C ALA A 113 -0.43 17.17 8.24
N LEU A 114 0.48 16.39 8.84
CA LEU A 114 0.16 15.49 9.94
C LEU A 114 -0.36 16.24 11.17
N ARG A 115 0.22 17.42 11.49
CA ARG A 115 -0.21 18.27 12.61
C ARG A 115 -1.59 18.92 12.37
N ASP A 116 -2.06 18.95 11.13
CA ASP A 116 -3.38 19.53 10.81
C ASP A 116 -4.53 18.59 11.26
N PHE A 117 -4.30 17.28 11.37
CA PHE A 117 -5.33 16.31 11.78
C PHE A 117 -4.95 15.43 12.97
N LEU A 118 -3.66 15.23 13.26
CA LEU A 118 -3.20 14.51 14.44
C LEU A 118 -2.86 15.50 15.55
N ARG A 119 -3.31 15.21 16.76
CA ARG A 119 -2.94 15.99 17.93
C ARG A 119 -1.44 15.88 18.22
N PRO A 120 -0.80 16.90 18.81
CA PRO A 120 0.61 16.85 19.17
C PRO A 120 0.99 15.63 20.05
N GLU A 121 0.11 15.29 21.01
CA GLU A 121 0.32 14.11 21.87
C GLU A 121 0.40 12.82 21.06
N PHE A 122 -0.41 12.67 19.99
CA PHE A 122 -0.37 11.50 19.11
C PHE A 122 0.97 11.39 18.37
N ILE A 123 1.42 12.51 17.79
CA ILE A 123 2.69 12.55 17.04
C ILE A 123 3.88 12.24 17.96
N ASN A 124 3.82 12.68 19.23
CA ASN A 124 4.88 12.41 20.21
C ASN A 124 4.97 10.94 20.66
N ARG A 125 3.95 10.13 20.37
CA ARG A 125 3.94 8.68 20.67
C ARG A 125 4.36 7.82 19.47
N VAL A 126 4.57 8.44 18.31
CA VAL A 126 5.10 7.74 17.12
C VAL A 126 6.62 7.73 17.22
N ASP A 127 7.20 6.53 17.20
CA ASP A 127 8.66 6.35 17.33
C ASP A 127 9.38 6.89 16.08
N GLU A 128 8.83 6.65 14.89
CA GLU A 128 9.47 7.06 13.65
C GLU A 128 8.45 7.47 12.58
N VAL A 129 8.74 8.56 11.85
CA VAL A 129 7.98 9.00 10.70
C VAL A 129 8.84 8.86 9.44
N ILE A 130 8.45 7.90 8.58
CA ILE A 130 9.14 7.61 7.33
C ILE A 130 8.46 8.36 6.19
N TYR A 131 9.21 9.20 5.51
CA TYR A 131 8.75 9.93 4.33
C TYR A 131 9.15 9.19 3.06
N PHE A 132 8.18 8.77 2.27
CA PHE A 132 8.40 8.20 0.94
C PHE A 132 8.53 9.31 -0.10
N ARG A 133 9.68 9.39 -0.75
CA ARG A 133 9.94 10.34 -1.84
C ARG A 133 9.15 9.95 -3.09
N GLN A 134 8.89 10.93 -3.97
CA GLN A 134 8.34 10.65 -5.28
C GLN A 134 9.30 9.76 -6.09
N LEU A 135 8.73 8.85 -6.86
CA LEU A 135 9.49 7.96 -7.72
C LEU A 135 10.02 8.74 -8.94
N THR A 136 11.30 8.58 -9.22
CA THR A 136 11.93 9.04 -10.47
C THR A 136 11.65 8.04 -11.60
N GLU A 137 11.94 8.43 -12.83
CA GLU A 137 11.83 7.53 -13.99
C GLU A 137 12.76 6.31 -13.86
N ASP A 138 13.97 6.50 -13.30
CA ASP A 138 14.90 5.39 -13.05
C ASP A 138 14.34 4.41 -12.01
N ASN A 139 13.72 4.93 -10.93
CA ASN A 139 13.03 4.07 -9.98
C ASN A 139 11.89 3.28 -10.65
N PHE A 140 11.17 3.89 -11.60
CA PHE A 140 10.15 3.17 -12.37
C PHE A 140 10.75 2.03 -13.21
N ARG A 141 11.92 2.22 -13.82
CA ARG A 141 12.63 1.16 -14.55
C ARG A 141 12.97 -0.01 -13.63
N ASP A 142 13.52 0.28 -12.46
CA ASP A 142 13.87 -0.76 -11.49
C ASP A 142 12.64 -1.51 -10.99
N ILE A 143 11.55 -0.79 -10.69
CA ILE A 143 10.27 -1.41 -10.28
C ILE A 143 9.69 -2.26 -11.41
N ALA A 144 9.77 -1.79 -12.67
CA ALA A 144 9.30 -2.54 -13.82
C ALA A 144 10.06 -3.88 -13.97
N ARG A 145 11.39 -3.86 -13.81
CA ARG A 145 12.22 -5.08 -13.84
C ARG A 145 11.82 -6.06 -12.73
N ILE A 146 11.65 -5.58 -11.50
CA ILE A 146 11.19 -6.40 -10.37
C ILE A 146 9.85 -7.07 -10.71
N MET A 147 8.86 -6.30 -11.19
CA MET A 147 7.55 -6.84 -11.55
C MET A 147 7.60 -7.84 -12.71
N LEU A 148 8.46 -7.60 -13.71
CA LEU A 148 8.65 -8.52 -14.82
C LEU A 148 9.35 -9.82 -14.39
N ASP A 149 10.30 -9.74 -13.46
CA ASP A 149 10.96 -10.93 -12.91
C ASP A 149 10.02 -11.73 -12.01
N GLU A 150 9.12 -11.08 -11.27
CA GLU A 150 8.01 -11.74 -10.55
C GLU A 150 7.09 -12.48 -11.53
N LEU A 151 6.70 -11.82 -12.65
CA LEU A 151 5.88 -12.43 -13.70
C LEU A 151 6.61 -13.63 -14.34
N LYS A 152 7.92 -13.50 -14.63
CA LYS A 152 8.76 -14.57 -15.15
C LYS A 152 8.78 -15.78 -14.21
N THR A 153 8.93 -15.55 -12.91
CA THR A 153 8.90 -16.61 -11.90
C THR A 153 7.53 -17.28 -11.85
N SER A 154 6.46 -16.50 -11.83
CA SER A 154 5.08 -17.03 -11.81
C SER A 154 4.73 -17.84 -13.04
N LEU A 155 5.26 -17.48 -14.23
CA LEU A 155 5.09 -18.24 -15.46
C LEU A 155 5.92 -19.54 -15.42
N ALA A 156 7.15 -19.47 -14.91
CA ALA A 156 8.01 -20.65 -14.76
C ALA A 156 7.39 -21.71 -13.84
N ASP A 157 6.75 -21.30 -12.74
CA ASP A 157 6.01 -22.20 -11.84
C ASP A 157 4.85 -22.93 -12.53
N LYS A 158 4.34 -22.35 -13.63
CA LYS A 158 3.28 -22.92 -14.48
C LYS A 158 3.82 -23.69 -15.68
N GLY A 159 5.16 -23.81 -15.83
CA GLY A 159 5.82 -24.51 -16.92
C GLY A 159 6.08 -23.68 -18.17
N PHE A 160 5.91 -22.35 -18.12
CA PHE A 160 6.17 -21.45 -19.23
C PHE A 160 7.47 -20.66 -19.03
N GLY A 161 8.39 -20.71 -20.00
CA GLY A 161 9.53 -19.79 -20.05
C GLY A 161 9.09 -18.40 -20.50
N PHE A 162 9.63 -17.34 -19.87
CA PHE A 162 9.41 -15.96 -20.30
C PHE A 162 10.71 -15.19 -20.41
N MET A 163 10.88 -14.48 -21.52
CA MET A 163 12.03 -13.62 -21.80
C MET A 163 11.55 -12.24 -22.25
N TYR A 164 12.24 -11.20 -21.83
CA TYR A 164 12.01 -9.82 -22.25
C TYR A 164 13.34 -9.08 -22.40
N ASP A 165 13.35 -7.98 -23.15
CA ASP A 165 14.49 -7.08 -23.30
C ASP A 165 14.28 -5.74 -22.61
N ASP A 166 15.34 -4.94 -22.48
CA ASP A 166 15.26 -3.62 -21.83
C ASP A 166 14.36 -2.62 -22.61
N ALA A 167 14.17 -2.82 -23.92
CA ALA A 167 13.25 -1.99 -24.69
C ALA A 167 11.79 -2.15 -24.26
N VAL A 168 11.40 -3.35 -23.80
CA VAL A 168 10.08 -3.60 -23.18
C VAL A 168 9.93 -2.79 -21.91
N VAL A 169 10.96 -2.74 -21.05
CA VAL A 169 10.97 -1.94 -19.82
C VAL A 169 10.76 -0.46 -20.15
N ASP A 170 11.49 0.07 -21.13
CA ASP A 170 11.38 1.47 -21.53
C ASP A 170 9.99 1.83 -22.07
N VAL A 171 9.35 0.95 -22.84
CA VAL A 171 7.97 1.14 -23.34
C VAL A 171 6.97 1.13 -22.19
N LEU A 172 7.09 0.20 -21.23
CA LEU A 172 6.22 0.13 -20.06
C LEU A 172 6.34 1.40 -19.20
N VAL A 173 7.58 1.83 -18.94
CA VAL A 173 7.85 3.07 -18.19
C VAL A 173 7.25 4.26 -18.93
N LYS A 174 7.53 4.44 -20.21
CA LYS A 174 7.00 5.56 -21.01
C LYS A 174 5.47 5.64 -21.03
N LYS A 175 4.80 4.48 -21.08
CA LYS A 175 3.32 4.39 -21.07
C LYS A 175 2.71 4.61 -19.69
N SER A 176 3.43 4.29 -18.61
CA SER A 176 2.87 4.25 -17.25
C SER A 176 3.40 5.33 -16.31
N TYR A 177 4.52 5.98 -16.64
CA TYR A 177 5.15 6.97 -15.77
C TYR A 177 4.20 8.12 -15.47
N SER A 178 3.93 8.31 -14.19
CA SER A 178 3.17 9.44 -13.68
C SER A 178 3.60 9.73 -12.24
N ALA A 179 4.09 10.93 -12.02
CA ALA A 179 4.47 11.39 -10.68
C ALA A 179 3.28 11.42 -9.70
N ALA A 180 2.04 11.53 -10.21
CA ALA A 180 0.83 11.61 -9.39
C ALA A 180 0.32 10.26 -8.91
N TYR A 181 0.44 9.21 -9.74
CA TYR A 181 -0.19 7.90 -9.45
C TYR A 181 0.79 6.82 -9.01
N GLY A 182 2.10 7.13 -9.01
CA GLY A 182 3.14 6.18 -8.63
C GLY A 182 3.11 4.88 -9.45
N ALA A 183 3.65 3.80 -8.89
CA ALA A 183 3.79 2.52 -9.57
C ALA A 183 2.48 1.74 -9.81
N ARG A 184 1.32 2.21 -9.32
CA ARG A 184 0.03 1.54 -9.56
C ARG A 184 -0.32 1.47 -11.05
N ASN A 185 0.00 2.53 -11.81
CA ASN A 185 -0.22 2.54 -13.26
C ASN A 185 0.70 1.56 -13.98
N LEU A 186 1.93 1.36 -13.50
CA LEU A 186 2.87 0.40 -14.07
C LEU A 186 2.34 -1.04 -13.99
N ARG A 187 1.81 -1.45 -12.82
CA ARG A 187 1.20 -2.77 -12.67
C ARG A 187 0.02 -2.99 -13.64
N ARG A 188 -0.85 -2.00 -13.78
CA ARG A 188 -1.96 -2.07 -14.74
C ARG A 188 -1.48 -2.11 -16.19
N CYS A 189 -0.38 -1.38 -16.48
CA CYS A 189 0.22 -1.40 -17.80
C CYS A 189 0.82 -2.78 -18.12
N ILE A 190 1.56 -3.38 -17.19
CA ILE A 190 2.11 -4.74 -17.33
C ILE A 190 0.97 -5.75 -17.54
N GLN A 191 -0.07 -5.69 -16.75
CA GLN A 191 -1.23 -6.56 -16.90
C GLN A 191 -1.81 -6.45 -18.32
N LYS A 192 -2.14 -5.25 -18.77
CA LYS A 192 -2.78 -5.01 -20.06
C LYS A 192 -1.88 -5.34 -21.27
N GLU A 193 -0.60 -4.96 -21.20
CA GLU A 193 0.32 -5.06 -22.33
C GLU A 193 1.03 -6.42 -22.42
N LEU A 194 1.07 -7.19 -21.32
CA LEU A 194 1.78 -8.47 -21.24
C LEU A 194 0.90 -9.60 -20.72
N GLU A 195 0.37 -9.52 -19.48
CA GLU A 195 -0.31 -10.66 -18.85
C GLU A 195 -1.56 -11.09 -19.63
N ASP A 196 -2.45 -10.13 -19.97
CA ASP A 196 -3.68 -10.43 -20.72
C ASP A 196 -3.38 -10.99 -22.14
N PRO A 197 -2.48 -10.38 -22.96
CA PRO A 197 -2.10 -10.96 -24.25
C PRO A 197 -1.39 -12.31 -24.16
N MET A 198 -0.53 -12.52 -23.15
CA MET A 198 0.12 -13.83 -22.92
C MET A 198 -0.92 -14.90 -22.59
N ALA A 199 -1.89 -14.58 -21.72
CA ALA A 199 -2.96 -15.52 -21.38
C ALA A 199 -3.75 -15.94 -22.62
N ASN A 200 -4.07 -14.97 -23.50
CA ASN A 200 -4.75 -15.29 -24.77
C ASN A 200 -3.89 -16.20 -25.67
N LEU A 201 -2.61 -15.89 -25.83
CA LEU A 201 -1.71 -16.74 -26.62
C LEU A 201 -1.62 -18.17 -26.09
N ILE A 202 -1.56 -18.36 -24.77
CA ILE A 202 -1.52 -19.68 -24.14
C ILE A 202 -2.84 -20.43 -24.35
N ILE A 203 -3.97 -19.74 -24.25
CA ILE A 203 -5.30 -20.36 -24.46
C ILE A 203 -5.50 -20.74 -25.92
N ASP A 204 -5.13 -19.85 -26.85
CA ASP A 204 -5.27 -20.09 -28.31
C ASP A 204 -4.37 -21.21 -28.81
N ALA A 205 -3.27 -21.47 -28.11
CA ALA A 205 -2.32 -22.52 -28.46
C ALA A 205 -2.64 -23.91 -27.83
N PHE A 206 -3.90 -24.14 -27.43
CA PHE A 206 -4.30 -25.40 -26.77
C PHE A 206 -3.97 -26.65 -27.58
N GLU A 207 -4.06 -26.59 -28.91
CA GLU A 207 -3.72 -27.71 -29.80
C GLU A 207 -2.19 -27.89 -29.98
N ASN A 208 -1.42 -26.81 -29.85
CA ASN A 208 0.05 -26.79 -29.97
C ASN A 208 0.61 -26.05 -28.76
N PRO A 209 0.84 -26.73 -27.62
CA PRO A 209 1.24 -26.10 -26.39
C PRO A 209 2.54 -25.28 -26.52
N ILE A 210 2.45 -24.00 -26.15
CA ILE A 210 3.59 -23.08 -26.08
C ILE A 210 4.41 -23.43 -24.84
N THR A 211 5.73 -23.45 -24.96
CA THR A 211 6.62 -23.64 -23.80
C THR A 211 7.41 -22.41 -23.44
N GLN A 212 7.58 -21.47 -24.39
CA GLN A 212 8.32 -20.25 -24.18
C GLN A 212 7.59 -19.05 -24.79
N LEU A 213 7.65 -17.91 -24.08
CA LEU A 213 7.13 -16.63 -24.50
C LEU A 213 8.26 -15.61 -24.53
N LYS A 214 8.30 -14.77 -25.55
CA LYS A 214 9.25 -13.68 -25.67
C LYS A 214 8.51 -12.37 -25.93
N ALA A 215 8.81 -11.34 -25.12
CA ALA A 215 8.37 -9.97 -25.35
C ALA A 215 9.50 -9.14 -25.94
N THR A 216 9.21 -8.37 -26.98
CA THR A 216 10.12 -7.39 -27.57
C THR A 216 9.38 -6.08 -27.79
N ALA A 217 10.11 -4.98 -27.93
CA ALA A 217 9.51 -3.69 -28.25
C ALA A 217 9.87 -3.27 -29.66
N GLU A 218 8.86 -3.00 -30.49
CA GLU A 218 8.98 -2.51 -31.85
C GLU A 218 8.06 -1.31 -32.05
N ASP A 219 8.57 -0.21 -32.59
CA ASP A 219 7.83 1.04 -32.87
C ASP A 219 7.03 1.57 -31.64
N GLY A 220 7.59 1.41 -30.42
CA GLY A 220 6.94 1.85 -29.15
C GLY A 220 5.76 0.98 -28.72
N GLN A 221 5.60 -0.20 -29.29
CA GLN A 221 4.63 -1.21 -28.92
C GLN A 221 5.31 -2.50 -28.48
N ILE A 222 4.68 -3.20 -27.54
CA ILE A 222 5.17 -4.52 -27.10
C ILE A 222 4.57 -5.58 -27.99
N LYS A 223 5.43 -6.43 -28.53
CA LYS A 223 5.04 -7.61 -29.31
C LYS A 223 5.42 -8.88 -28.55
N LEU A 224 4.52 -9.84 -28.57
CA LEU A 224 4.70 -11.15 -27.95
C LEU A 224 4.87 -12.21 -29.02
N TYR A 225 5.83 -13.08 -28.81
CA TYR A 225 6.13 -14.23 -29.65
C TYR A 225 6.07 -15.51 -28.80
N SER A 226 5.47 -16.54 -29.36
CA SER A 226 5.53 -17.91 -28.86
C SER A 226 6.67 -18.64 -29.53
N LEU A 227 7.46 -19.36 -28.75
CA LEU A 227 8.61 -20.18 -29.22
C LEU A 227 8.41 -21.64 -28.79
#